data_bb4747e588a2512da209e3c5ff891427
#
_entry.id   bb4747e588a2512da209e3c5ff891427
#
_cell.length_a   1.000
_cell.length_b   1.000
_cell.length_c   1.000
_cell.angle_alpha   90.00
_cell.angle_beta   90.00
_cell.angle_gamma   90.00
#
_symmetry.space_group_name_H-M   'P 1'
#
loop_
_entity.id
_entity.type
_entity.pdbx_description
1 polymer ?
#
loop_
_entity_poly.entity_id
_entity_poly.type
_entity_poly.pdbx_seq_one_letter_code
_entity_poly.pdbx_strand_id
1 'polypeptide(L)'
;MKRLMLALASIALMATAAMADAPAATAPTKVKMKIKAKEKDGLVKAKVAISHNMLTYDQAKKKGKEANFITHITATVGDKVVYDASTSQFLSKNPLIKFQFTGKKGDELKITYAQLKGEVFFATKKIK
;
A
#
# COMPACT_ATOMS: atom_id res chain seq x y z
N MET A 1 6.80 7.45 44.87
CA MET A 1 5.85 6.74 43.97
C MET A 1 5.14 7.68 42.99
N LYS A 2 4.53 8.73 43.46
CA LYS A 2 3.85 9.68 42.60
C LYS A 2 4.76 10.42 41.62
N ARG A 3 6.00 10.67 42.04
CA ARG A 3 7.00 11.36 41.21
C ARG A 3 7.47 10.53 40.01
N LEU A 4 7.52 9.21 40.16
CA LEU A 4 7.89 8.31 39.07
C LEU A 4 6.83 8.28 37.98
N MET A 5 5.58 8.36 38.36
CA MET A 5 4.47 8.38 37.38
C MET A 5 4.49 9.65 36.53
N LEU A 6 4.84 10.78 37.13
CA LEU A 6 4.96 12.04 36.40
C LEU A 6 6.06 12.02 35.35
N ALA A 7 7.20 11.41 35.71
CA ALA A 7 8.31 11.27 34.75
C ALA A 7 7.91 10.43 33.53
N LEU A 8 7.21 9.34 33.76
CA LEU A 8 6.74 8.48 32.67
C LEU A 8 5.75 9.20 31.76
N ALA A 9 4.87 9.99 32.34
CA ALA A 9 3.91 10.76 31.55
C ALA A 9 4.61 11.79 30.66
N SER A 10 5.66 12.41 31.18
CA SER A 10 6.43 13.37 30.38
C SER A 10 7.12 12.74 29.18
N ILE A 11 7.67 11.55 29.35
CA ILE A 11 8.33 10.83 28.26
C ILE A 11 7.33 10.46 27.17
N ALA A 12 6.16 9.99 27.58
CA ALA A 12 5.11 9.64 26.62
C ALA A 12 4.66 10.85 25.81
N LEU A 13 4.56 12.00 26.45
CA LEU A 13 4.17 13.23 25.80
C LEU A 13 5.19 13.66 24.73
N MET A 14 6.48 13.54 25.02
CA MET A 14 7.54 13.89 24.08
C MET A 14 7.52 12.99 22.85
N ALA A 15 7.31 11.70 23.04
CA ALA A 15 7.21 10.76 21.94
C ALA A 15 6.03 11.10 21.01
N THR A 16 4.92 11.50 21.58
CA THR A 16 3.74 11.91 20.80
C THR A 16 4.02 13.17 19.99
N ALA A 17 4.67 14.15 20.58
CA ALA A 17 5.04 15.37 19.88
C ALA A 17 5.98 15.11 18.70
N ALA A 18 6.96 14.23 18.87
CA ALA A 18 7.87 13.86 17.80
C ALA A 18 7.16 13.19 16.62
N MET A 19 6.16 12.37 16.91
CA MET A 19 5.36 11.75 15.86
C MET A 19 4.45 12.74 15.13
N ALA A 20 3.97 13.77 15.83
CA ALA A 20 3.13 14.80 15.22
C ALA A 20 3.89 15.67 14.22
N ASP A 21 5.20 15.80 14.36
CA ASP A 21 6.05 16.56 13.45
C ASP A 21 6.43 15.79 12.19
N ALA A 22 6.13 14.49 12.14
CA ALA A 22 6.38 13.70 10.94
C ALA A 22 5.53 14.22 9.78
N PRO A 23 6.07 14.22 8.54
CA PRO A 23 5.29 14.64 7.36
C PRO A 23 3.98 13.86 7.34
N ALA A 24 2.91 14.57 7.12
CA ALA A 24 1.58 13.99 7.13
C ALA A 24 1.49 12.87 6.09
N ALA A 25 1.65 11.64 6.53
CA ALA A 25 1.27 10.51 5.72
C ALA A 25 -0.25 10.45 5.73
N THR A 26 -0.88 10.59 4.57
CA THR A 26 -2.31 10.37 4.43
C THR A 26 -2.62 8.94 4.86
N ALA A 27 -3.60 8.78 5.74
CA ALA A 27 -4.01 7.45 6.17
C ALA A 27 -4.44 6.63 4.95
N PRO A 28 -4.01 5.36 4.84
CA PRO A 28 -4.41 4.51 3.72
C PRO A 28 -5.93 4.34 3.65
N THR A 29 -6.46 4.43 2.43
CA THR A 29 -7.89 4.27 2.17
C THR A 29 -8.15 2.89 1.59
N LYS A 30 -9.12 2.18 2.17
CA LYS A 30 -9.51 0.87 1.67
C LYS A 30 -10.32 1.02 0.38
N VAL A 31 -9.93 0.28 -0.65
CA VAL A 31 -10.59 0.30 -1.95
C VAL A 31 -10.85 -1.13 -2.43
N LYS A 32 -11.63 -1.27 -3.48
CA LYS A 32 -11.88 -2.56 -4.11
C LYS A 32 -10.81 -2.83 -5.17
N MET A 33 -10.21 -4.00 -5.08
CA MET A 33 -9.29 -4.53 -6.10
C MET A 33 -9.68 -5.97 -6.39
N LYS A 34 -9.45 -6.42 -7.61
CA LYS A 34 -9.61 -7.84 -7.93
C LYS A 34 -8.32 -8.55 -7.56
N ILE A 35 -8.34 -9.29 -6.47
CA ILE A 35 -7.20 -10.04 -5.97
C ILE A 35 -7.53 -11.52 -6.03
N LYS A 36 -6.68 -12.29 -6.70
CA LYS A 36 -6.71 -13.75 -6.67
C LYS A 36 -5.40 -14.23 -6.08
N ALA A 37 -5.48 -15.04 -5.04
CA ALA A 37 -4.29 -15.60 -4.41
C ALA A 37 -4.60 -17.05 -4.05
N LYS A 38 -3.84 -17.98 -4.64
CA LYS A 38 -4.01 -19.41 -4.43
C LYS A 38 -2.70 -20.05 -4.02
N GLU A 39 -2.73 -20.85 -2.96
CA GLU A 39 -1.59 -21.61 -2.48
C GLU A 39 -1.65 -23.02 -3.04
N LYS A 40 -0.51 -23.51 -3.47
CA LYS A 40 -0.30 -24.93 -3.84
C LYS A 40 1.13 -25.32 -3.48
N ASP A 41 1.26 -26.35 -2.64
CA ASP A 41 2.57 -26.86 -2.21
C ASP A 41 3.49 -25.78 -1.60
N GLY A 42 2.89 -24.87 -0.82
CA GLY A 42 3.62 -23.80 -0.15
C GLY A 42 3.89 -22.58 -0.99
N LEU A 43 3.52 -22.59 -2.29
CA LEU A 43 3.70 -21.48 -3.20
C LEU A 43 2.36 -20.80 -3.47
N VAL A 44 2.31 -19.49 -3.26
CA VAL A 44 1.14 -18.69 -3.55
C VAL A 44 1.34 -17.96 -4.87
N LYS A 45 0.40 -18.13 -5.78
CA LYS A 45 0.34 -17.37 -7.02
C LYS A 45 -0.71 -16.29 -6.86
N ALA A 46 -0.28 -15.05 -6.98
CA ALA A 46 -1.16 -13.88 -6.81
C ALA A 46 -1.33 -13.14 -8.12
N LYS A 47 -2.54 -12.64 -8.32
CA LYS A 47 -2.92 -11.83 -9.47
C LYS A 47 -3.76 -10.69 -8.97
N VAL A 48 -3.34 -9.46 -9.25
CA VAL A 48 -4.00 -8.25 -8.76
C VAL A 48 -4.37 -7.37 -9.95
N ALA A 49 -5.65 -7.03 -10.07
CA ALA A 49 -6.12 -6.06 -11.05
C ALA A 49 -6.54 -4.79 -10.30
N ILE A 50 -5.89 -3.69 -10.62
CA ILE A 50 -6.17 -2.39 -10.01
C ILE A 50 -6.91 -1.53 -11.03
N SER A 51 -8.04 -0.97 -10.62
CA SER A 51 -8.77 -0.02 -11.46
C SER A 51 -8.17 1.37 -11.27
N HIS A 52 -7.47 1.87 -12.28
CA HIS A 52 -6.77 3.17 -12.21
C HIS A 52 -6.59 3.74 -13.62
N ASN A 53 -6.84 5.03 -13.76
CA ASN A 53 -6.76 5.71 -15.06
C ASN A 53 -5.34 5.90 -15.58
N MET A 54 -4.34 5.91 -14.70
CA MET A 54 -2.94 6.08 -15.08
C MET A 54 -2.72 7.27 -16.03
N LEU A 55 -3.10 8.44 -15.57
CA LEU A 55 -3.00 9.66 -16.37
C LEU A 55 -1.57 10.17 -16.39
N THR A 56 -0.90 10.08 -17.55
CA THR A 56 0.47 10.54 -17.74
C THR A 56 0.56 12.07 -17.78
N TYR A 57 1.77 12.62 -17.69
CA TYR A 57 1.97 14.06 -17.79
C TYR A 57 1.44 14.62 -19.11
N ASP A 58 1.71 13.95 -20.23
CA ASP A 58 1.24 14.38 -21.54
C ASP A 58 -0.27 14.33 -21.66
N GLN A 59 -0.87 13.24 -21.21
CA GLN A 59 -2.34 13.08 -21.25
C GLN A 59 -3.02 14.12 -20.36
N ALA A 60 -2.47 14.38 -19.18
CA ALA A 60 -2.99 15.36 -18.25
C ALA A 60 -2.97 16.77 -18.87
N LYS A 61 -1.87 17.12 -19.50
CA LYS A 61 -1.70 18.41 -20.18
C LYS A 61 -2.74 18.59 -21.29
N LYS A 62 -2.94 17.56 -22.11
CA LYS A 62 -3.93 17.59 -23.20
C LYS A 62 -5.36 17.74 -22.71
N LYS A 63 -5.66 17.18 -21.55
CA LYS A 63 -7.01 17.19 -20.95
C LYS A 63 -7.25 18.34 -19.99
N GLY A 64 -6.24 19.19 -19.76
CA GLY A 64 -6.33 20.26 -18.76
C GLY A 64 -6.49 19.73 -17.33
N LYS A 65 -5.92 18.56 -17.04
CA LYS A 65 -6.00 17.91 -15.74
C LYS A 65 -4.60 17.73 -15.14
N GLU A 66 -4.56 17.35 -13.88
CA GLU A 66 -3.30 16.99 -13.23
C GLU A 66 -2.94 15.54 -13.52
N ALA A 67 -1.66 15.28 -13.73
CA ALA A 67 -1.17 13.91 -13.88
C ALA A 67 -1.46 13.10 -12.61
N ASN A 68 -1.87 11.85 -12.79
CA ASN A 68 -2.10 10.94 -11.67
C ASN A 68 -1.86 9.51 -12.12
N PHE A 69 -0.90 8.87 -11.49
CA PHE A 69 -0.54 7.50 -11.79
C PHE A 69 0.04 6.82 -10.55
N ILE A 70 0.05 5.50 -10.57
CA ILE A 70 0.58 4.70 -9.48
C ILE A 70 2.10 4.79 -9.51
N THR A 71 2.73 5.08 -8.37
CA THR A 71 4.18 5.20 -8.24
C THR A 71 4.81 4.04 -7.50
N HIS A 72 4.03 3.31 -6.69
CA HIS A 72 4.56 2.22 -5.88
C HIS A 72 3.47 1.22 -5.56
N ILE A 73 3.82 -0.07 -5.59
CA ILE A 73 2.91 -1.16 -5.25
C ILE A 73 3.62 -2.10 -4.29
N THR A 74 3.00 -2.41 -3.17
CA THR A 74 3.54 -3.30 -2.15
C THR A 74 2.50 -4.36 -1.79
N ALA A 75 2.93 -5.59 -1.66
CA ALA A 75 2.11 -6.68 -1.16
C ALA A 75 2.71 -7.21 0.13
N THR A 76 1.87 -7.37 1.15
CA THR A 76 2.30 -7.84 2.47
C THR A 76 1.40 -8.96 2.98
N VAL A 77 1.99 -9.85 3.77
CA VAL A 77 1.27 -10.84 4.55
C VAL A 77 1.74 -10.65 5.99
N GLY A 78 0.85 -10.11 6.84
CA GLY A 78 1.26 -9.65 8.16
C GLY A 78 2.34 -8.57 8.04
N ASP A 79 3.46 -8.78 8.69
CA ASP A 79 4.60 -7.84 8.65
C ASP A 79 5.60 -8.14 7.54
N LYS A 80 5.34 -9.21 6.76
CA LYS A 80 6.27 -9.64 5.71
C LYS A 80 5.90 -9.02 4.37
N VAL A 81 6.86 -8.36 3.74
CA VAL A 81 6.72 -7.86 2.36
C VAL A 81 6.98 -9.03 1.41
N VAL A 82 6.00 -9.37 0.61
CA VAL A 82 6.09 -10.48 -0.36
C VAL A 82 6.25 -10.00 -1.80
N TYR A 83 5.97 -8.73 -2.05
CA TYR A 83 6.18 -8.10 -3.36
C TYR A 83 6.30 -6.59 -3.16
N ASP A 84 7.22 -5.97 -3.88
CA ASP A 84 7.45 -4.54 -3.80
C ASP A 84 7.97 -4.04 -5.15
N ALA A 85 7.34 -3.02 -5.70
CA ALA A 85 7.71 -2.48 -7.00
C ALA A 85 7.46 -0.99 -7.08
N SER A 86 8.46 -0.27 -7.57
CA SER A 86 8.29 1.12 -7.99
C SER A 86 7.77 1.13 -9.41
N THR A 87 6.78 1.96 -9.67
CA THR A 87 6.16 2.09 -10.99
C THR A 87 6.24 3.53 -11.48
N SER A 88 5.83 3.75 -12.72
CA SER A 88 5.90 5.07 -13.33
C SER A 88 4.66 5.35 -14.16
N GLN A 89 4.62 6.53 -14.78
CA GLN A 89 3.53 6.90 -15.68
C GLN A 89 3.33 5.94 -16.87
N PHE A 90 4.33 5.10 -17.14
CA PHE A 90 4.28 4.17 -18.26
C PHE A 90 3.58 2.84 -17.94
N LEU A 91 3.16 2.65 -16.69
CA LEU A 91 2.33 1.50 -16.35
C LEU A 91 0.97 1.62 -17.04
N SER A 92 0.48 0.54 -17.59
CA SER A 92 -0.78 0.54 -18.36
C SER A 92 -1.98 0.95 -17.51
N LYS A 93 -2.97 1.52 -18.14
CA LYS A 93 -4.27 1.78 -17.52
C LYS A 93 -4.86 0.49 -16.97
N ASN A 94 -5.45 0.56 -15.78
CA ASN A 94 -6.00 -0.62 -15.09
C ASN A 94 -4.97 -1.75 -15.02
N PRO A 95 -3.84 -1.53 -14.33
CA PRO A 95 -2.73 -2.48 -14.39
C PRO A 95 -3.08 -3.83 -13.78
N LEU A 96 -2.54 -4.88 -14.40
CA LEU A 96 -2.64 -6.25 -13.94
C LEU A 96 -1.26 -6.71 -13.49
N ILE A 97 -1.14 -7.12 -12.23
CA ILE A 97 0.12 -7.51 -11.63
C ILE A 97 0.06 -8.96 -11.20
N LYS A 98 1.07 -9.74 -11.58
CA LYS A 98 1.19 -11.15 -11.20
C LYS A 98 2.50 -11.36 -10.46
N PHE A 99 2.46 -12.08 -9.36
CA PHE A 99 3.65 -12.42 -8.60
C PHE A 99 3.45 -13.71 -7.83
N GLN A 100 4.54 -14.27 -7.33
CA GLN A 100 4.55 -15.51 -6.56
C GLN A 100 5.37 -15.31 -5.30
N PHE A 101 4.97 -16.01 -4.24
CA PHE A 101 5.70 -15.98 -2.99
C PHE A 101 5.39 -17.23 -2.16
N THR A 102 6.26 -17.54 -1.23
CA THR A 102 6.03 -18.64 -0.28
C THR A 102 5.04 -18.19 0.79
N GLY A 103 3.95 -18.93 0.96
CA GLY A 103 2.92 -18.56 1.91
C GLY A 103 1.95 -19.69 2.21
N LYS A 104 0.95 -19.39 3.00
CA LYS A 104 -0.01 -20.39 3.52
C LYS A 104 -1.44 -19.99 3.15
N LYS A 105 -2.25 -21.01 2.89
CA LYS A 105 -3.70 -20.88 2.76
C LYS A 105 -4.28 -20.31 4.06
N GLY A 106 -5.17 -19.34 3.96
CA GLY A 106 -5.83 -18.72 5.10
C GLY A 106 -5.20 -17.44 5.58
N ASP A 107 -3.94 -17.19 5.22
CA ASP A 107 -3.28 -15.90 5.51
C ASP A 107 -3.92 -14.79 4.69
N GLU A 108 -3.87 -13.57 5.20
CA GLU A 108 -4.43 -12.42 4.51
C GLU A 108 -3.36 -11.68 3.72
N LEU A 109 -3.57 -11.57 2.42
CA LEU A 109 -2.73 -10.79 1.52
C LEU A 109 -3.25 -9.37 1.44
N LYS A 110 -2.39 -8.39 1.71
CA LYS A 110 -2.72 -6.97 1.63
C LYS A 110 -1.95 -6.35 0.47
N ILE A 111 -2.68 -5.73 -0.43
CA ILE A 111 -2.10 -4.98 -1.56
C ILE A 111 -2.26 -3.50 -1.28
N THR A 112 -1.16 -2.76 -1.34
CA THR A 112 -1.13 -1.33 -1.11
C THR A 112 -0.51 -0.65 -2.32
N TYR A 113 -1.10 0.44 -2.80
CA TYR A 113 -0.45 1.26 -3.82
C TYR A 113 -0.48 2.73 -3.45
N ALA A 114 0.54 3.45 -3.87
CA ALA A 114 0.66 4.89 -3.71
C ALA A 114 0.56 5.57 -5.06
N GLN A 115 -0.05 6.74 -5.09
CA GLN A 115 -0.17 7.59 -6.27
C GLN A 115 0.83 8.74 -6.24
N LEU A 116 0.97 9.43 -7.37
CA LEU A 116 1.92 10.52 -7.55
C LEU A 116 1.84 11.59 -6.46
N LYS A 117 0.64 11.91 -5.99
CA LYS A 117 0.43 12.92 -4.94
C LYS A 117 0.62 12.40 -3.52
N GLY A 118 1.01 11.15 -3.35
CA GLY A 118 1.23 10.57 -2.04
C GLY A 118 0.01 9.90 -1.41
N GLU A 119 -1.12 9.88 -2.08
CA GLU A 119 -2.29 9.15 -1.59
C GLU A 119 -2.03 7.66 -1.64
N VAL A 120 -2.47 6.94 -0.60
CA VAL A 120 -2.23 5.50 -0.44
C VAL A 120 -3.55 4.76 -0.33
N PHE A 121 -3.67 3.67 -1.08
CA PHE A 121 -4.86 2.83 -1.12
C PHE A 121 -4.50 1.37 -0.89
N PHE A 122 -5.42 0.61 -0.30
CA PHE A 122 -5.17 -0.81 -0.05
C PHE A 122 -6.42 -1.66 -0.20
N ALA A 123 -6.20 -2.94 -0.38
CA ALA A 123 -7.23 -3.97 -0.33
C ALA A 123 -6.64 -5.25 0.22
N THR A 124 -7.49 -6.11 0.76
CA THR A 124 -7.06 -7.36 1.37
C THR A 124 -7.84 -8.53 0.79
N LYS A 125 -7.23 -9.72 0.81
CA LYS A 125 -7.84 -10.96 0.34
C LYS A 125 -7.19 -12.14 1.05
N LYS A 126 -8.02 -13.06 1.53
CA LYS A 126 -7.49 -14.31 2.09
C LYS A 126 -6.95 -15.22 0.99
N ILE A 127 -5.81 -15.82 1.25
CA ILE A 127 -5.19 -16.80 0.35
C ILE A 127 -6.00 -18.08 0.38
N LYS A 128 -6.39 -18.57 -0.77
CA LYS A 128 -7.15 -19.82 -0.93
C LYS A 128 -6.25 -21.01 -1.21
#